data_30d5ac93bcc73c715bdd0058e615dc1f
#
_entry.id   30d5ac93bcc73c715bdd0058e615dc1f
#
_cell.length_a   1.000
_cell.length_b   1.000
_cell.length_c   1.000
_cell.angle_alpha   90.00
_cell.angle_beta   90.00
_cell.angle_gamma   90.00
#
_symmetry.space_group_name_H-M   'P 1'
#
loop_
_entity.id
_entity.type
_entity.pdbx_description
1 polymer ?
#
loop_
_entity_poly.entity_id
_entity_poly.type
_entity_poly.pdbx_seq_one_letter_code
_entity_poly.pdbx_strand_id
1 'polypeptide(L)'
;MTGYRDVDAKILKVRDHLRADGVINAADLGNVLTALVPLASLAARSLQDALFKNTCEEAQFQSDVRNELRRVFAIASELEEHPRVGAGIADLSFRGIRIELKFESEKTLMLADCAAFAQQTASYVVATGKRVGILCVLDNSPKRAAPFPADAGIDVLMVEPTEKASVYLVVILIQGNLARPSDLLR
;
A
#
# COMPACT_ATOMS: atom_id res chain seq x y z
N MET A 1 12.95 -8.89 3.88
CA MET A 1 11.85 -9.88 3.78
C MET A 1 10.98 -9.72 5.00
N THR A 2 9.69 -10.01 4.91
CA THR A 2 8.68 -9.78 5.96
C THR A 2 8.69 -10.86 7.05
N GLY A 3 9.18 -12.04 6.75
CA GLY A 3 9.05 -13.24 7.57
C GLY A 3 7.77 -14.06 7.33
N TYR A 4 6.88 -13.58 6.46
CA TYR A 4 5.68 -14.27 6.01
C TYR A 4 5.93 -14.84 4.62
N ARG A 5 6.01 -16.17 4.51
CA ARG A 5 6.48 -16.87 3.30
C ARG A 5 5.72 -16.48 2.03
N ASP A 6 4.38 -16.44 2.10
CA ASP A 6 3.56 -16.18 0.92
C ASP A 6 3.63 -14.69 0.51
N VAL A 7 3.70 -13.80 1.50
CA VAL A 7 3.92 -12.36 1.26
C VAL A 7 5.30 -12.13 0.65
N ASP A 8 6.34 -12.79 1.16
CA ASP A 8 7.69 -12.71 0.60
C ASP A 8 7.74 -13.22 -0.85
N ALA A 9 7.04 -14.32 -1.15
CA ALA A 9 6.91 -14.83 -2.52
C ALA A 9 6.17 -13.84 -3.42
N LYS A 10 5.12 -13.15 -2.92
CA LYS A 10 4.41 -12.12 -3.68
C LYS A 10 5.29 -10.91 -3.95
N ILE A 11 6.09 -10.45 -2.98
CA ILE A 11 7.07 -9.35 -3.18
C ILE A 11 8.05 -9.69 -4.31
N LEU A 12 8.54 -10.94 -4.38
CA LEU A 12 9.41 -11.38 -5.47
C LEU A 12 8.69 -11.32 -6.82
N LYS A 13 7.42 -11.72 -6.91
CA LYS A 13 6.63 -11.61 -8.14
C LYS A 13 6.43 -10.14 -8.55
N VAL A 14 6.14 -9.25 -7.59
CA VAL A 14 6.06 -7.80 -7.84
C VAL A 14 7.38 -7.28 -8.40
N ARG A 15 8.52 -7.64 -7.79
CA ARG A 15 9.85 -7.25 -8.29
C ARG A 15 10.06 -7.71 -9.74
N ASP A 16 9.73 -8.95 -10.05
CA ASP A 16 9.97 -9.52 -11.38
C ASP A 16 9.05 -8.88 -12.42
N HIS A 17 7.80 -8.57 -12.05
CA HIS A 17 6.87 -7.82 -12.89
C HIS A 17 7.40 -6.41 -13.19
N LEU A 18 7.79 -5.64 -12.17
CA LEU A 18 8.32 -4.28 -12.33
C LEU A 18 9.63 -4.22 -13.13
N ARG A 19 10.39 -5.30 -13.12
CA ARG A 19 11.64 -5.43 -13.89
C ARG A 19 11.40 -5.77 -15.36
N ALA A 20 10.34 -6.50 -15.67
CA ALA A 20 10.12 -7.10 -17.00
C ALA A 20 10.05 -6.06 -18.12
N ASP A 21 9.42 -4.92 -17.88
CA ASP A 21 9.20 -3.89 -18.91
C ASP A 21 10.39 -2.96 -19.13
N GLY A 22 11.41 -3.03 -18.26
CA GLY A 22 12.61 -2.19 -18.38
C GLY A 22 12.39 -0.68 -18.25
N VAL A 23 11.17 -0.24 -17.93
CA VAL A 23 10.80 1.19 -17.81
C VAL A 23 11.25 1.77 -16.47
N ILE A 24 11.31 0.93 -15.42
CA ILE A 24 11.70 1.33 -14.07
C ILE A 24 13.19 1.08 -13.91
N ASN A 25 13.94 2.15 -13.59
CA ASN A 25 15.38 2.02 -13.35
C ASN A 25 15.67 1.24 -12.05
N ALA A 26 16.89 0.72 -11.94
CA ALA A 26 17.29 -0.13 -10.82
C ALA A 26 17.21 0.57 -9.45
N ALA A 27 17.47 1.88 -9.39
CA ALA A 27 17.41 2.65 -8.15
C ALA A 27 15.96 2.78 -7.66
N ASP A 28 15.03 3.13 -8.55
CA ASP A 28 13.61 3.27 -8.23
C ASP A 28 13.00 1.91 -7.87
N LEU A 29 13.39 0.83 -8.58
CA LEU A 29 13.00 -0.54 -8.22
C LEU A 29 13.50 -0.89 -6.80
N GLY A 30 14.74 -0.60 -6.48
CA GLY A 30 15.29 -0.82 -5.13
C GLY A 30 14.54 -0.03 -4.06
N ASN A 31 14.23 1.24 -4.33
CA ASN A 31 13.54 2.11 -3.39
C ASN A 31 12.08 1.66 -3.14
N VAL A 32 11.33 1.31 -4.20
CA VAL A 32 9.96 0.81 -4.03
C VAL A 32 9.93 -0.50 -3.27
N LEU A 33 10.86 -1.43 -3.53
CA LEU A 33 10.93 -2.69 -2.79
C LEU A 33 11.32 -2.47 -1.32
N THR A 34 12.19 -1.51 -1.03
CA THR A 34 12.56 -1.14 0.33
C THR A 34 11.34 -0.65 1.13
N ALA A 35 10.47 0.17 0.53
CA ALA A 35 9.25 0.64 1.16
C ALA A 35 8.13 -0.44 1.19
N LEU A 36 8.07 -1.31 0.18
CA LEU A 36 7.06 -2.37 0.08
C LEU A 36 7.17 -3.39 1.22
N VAL A 37 8.39 -3.79 1.60
CA VAL A 37 8.61 -4.83 2.63
C VAL A 37 7.94 -4.49 3.96
N PRO A 38 8.16 -3.32 4.61
CA PRO A 38 7.50 -2.99 5.87
C PRO A 38 5.99 -2.85 5.71
N LEU A 39 5.49 -2.30 4.60
CA LEU A 39 4.05 -2.17 4.35
C LEU A 39 3.37 -3.54 4.17
N ALA A 40 4.00 -4.46 3.45
CA ALA A 40 3.52 -5.83 3.30
C ALA A 40 3.56 -6.61 4.64
N SER A 41 4.58 -6.35 5.47
CA SER A 41 4.64 -6.88 6.83
C SER A 41 3.50 -6.34 7.69
N LEU A 42 3.18 -5.05 7.58
CA LEU A 42 2.04 -4.43 8.27
C LEU A 42 0.72 -5.08 7.86
N ALA A 43 0.52 -5.34 6.56
CA ALA A 43 -0.65 -6.04 6.05
C ALA A 43 -0.80 -7.45 6.65
N ALA A 44 0.28 -8.22 6.71
CA ALA A 44 0.26 -9.57 7.31
C ALA A 44 -0.02 -9.52 8.82
N ARG A 45 0.62 -8.61 9.55
CA ARG A 45 0.37 -8.42 10.99
C ARG A 45 -1.04 -7.92 11.28
N SER A 46 -1.62 -7.11 10.39
CA SER A 46 -3.01 -6.68 10.53
C SER A 46 -3.96 -7.85 10.61
N LEU A 47 -3.74 -8.90 9.80
CA LEU A 47 -4.53 -10.12 9.85
C LEU A 47 -4.24 -10.96 11.08
N GLN A 48 -2.96 -11.12 11.43
CA GLN A 48 -2.55 -11.97 12.54
C GLN A 48 -2.96 -11.39 13.91
N ASP A 49 -2.77 -10.09 14.09
CA ASP A 49 -2.87 -9.43 15.39
C ASP A 49 -4.12 -8.53 15.51
N ALA A 50 -4.97 -8.50 14.45
CA ALA A 50 -6.15 -7.62 14.36
C ALA A 50 -5.81 -6.16 14.74
N LEU A 51 -4.75 -5.62 14.13
CA LEU A 51 -4.18 -4.30 14.50
C LEU A 51 -5.19 -3.16 14.32
N PHE A 52 -5.91 -3.16 13.21
CA PHE A 52 -6.88 -2.12 12.89
C PHE A 52 -8.28 -2.57 13.30
N LYS A 53 -8.74 -2.03 14.43
CA LYS A 53 -10.07 -2.29 14.98
C LYS A 53 -11.11 -1.35 14.35
N ASN A 54 -12.38 -1.59 14.63
CA ASN A 54 -13.50 -0.74 14.22
C ASN A 54 -13.38 0.72 14.69
N THR A 55 -12.61 0.99 15.76
CA THR A 55 -12.32 2.33 16.27
C THR A 55 -11.13 3.00 15.59
N CYS A 56 -10.47 2.32 14.65
CA CYS A 56 -9.35 2.91 13.92
C CYS A 56 -9.86 4.02 13.00
N GLU A 57 -9.25 5.18 13.11
CA GLU A 57 -9.49 6.35 12.27
C GLU A 57 -8.36 6.52 11.25
N GLU A 58 -8.62 7.28 10.21
CA GLU A 58 -7.65 7.58 9.16
C GLU A 58 -6.32 8.11 9.70
N ALA A 59 -6.37 9.03 10.66
CA ALA A 59 -5.17 9.61 11.27
C ALA A 59 -4.32 8.55 12.01
N GLN A 60 -4.97 7.56 12.63
CA GLN A 60 -4.28 6.45 13.28
C GLN A 60 -3.60 5.56 12.25
N PHE A 61 -4.30 5.20 11.17
CA PHE A 61 -3.71 4.43 10.07
C PHE A 61 -2.49 5.12 9.47
N GLN A 62 -2.58 6.42 9.17
CA GLN A 62 -1.47 7.20 8.65
C GLN A 62 -0.27 7.20 9.61
N SER A 63 -0.53 7.34 10.91
CA SER A 63 0.50 7.28 11.94
C SER A 63 1.17 5.91 12.00
N ASP A 64 0.41 4.83 11.94
CA ASP A 64 0.92 3.46 12.00
C ASP A 64 1.77 3.12 10.78
N VAL A 65 1.33 3.50 9.58
CA VAL A 65 2.11 3.35 8.35
C VAL A 65 3.43 4.12 8.44
N ARG A 66 3.38 5.38 8.87
CA ARG A 66 4.57 6.22 9.06
C ARG A 66 5.55 5.59 10.03
N ASN A 67 5.07 5.15 11.17
CA ASN A 67 5.89 4.52 12.21
C ASN A 67 6.52 3.22 11.71
N GLU A 68 5.77 2.42 10.94
CA GLU A 68 6.29 1.19 10.35
C GLU A 68 7.42 1.46 9.36
N LEU A 69 7.25 2.44 8.48
CA LEU A 69 8.30 2.85 7.55
C LEU A 69 9.53 3.39 8.29
N ARG A 70 9.35 4.21 9.32
CA ARG A 70 10.45 4.79 10.11
C ARG A 70 11.25 3.77 10.92
N ARG A 71 10.71 2.59 11.19
CA ARG A 71 11.45 1.50 11.82
C ARG A 71 12.54 0.92 10.92
N VAL A 72 12.45 1.11 9.62
CA VAL A 72 13.47 0.68 8.67
C VAL A 72 14.57 1.76 8.60
N PHE A 73 15.77 1.42 9.04
CA PHE A 73 16.90 2.37 9.11
C PHE A 73 17.15 3.09 7.78
N ALA A 74 17.06 2.38 6.66
CA ALA A 74 17.26 2.95 5.32
C ALA A 74 16.16 3.97 4.91
N ILE A 75 15.00 3.97 5.58
CA ILE A 75 13.87 4.85 5.28
C ILE A 75 13.80 6.01 6.29
N ALA A 76 14.11 5.75 7.56
CA ALA A 76 13.78 6.61 8.69
C ALA A 76 14.15 8.09 8.51
N SER A 77 15.36 8.37 8.03
CA SER A 77 15.86 9.74 7.83
C SER A 77 15.50 10.35 6.48
N GLU A 78 15.00 9.54 5.55
CA GLU A 78 14.69 9.95 4.17
C GLU A 78 13.20 9.91 3.87
N LEU A 79 12.35 9.60 4.88
CA LEU A 79 10.90 9.63 4.74
C LEU A 79 10.41 11.07 4.84
N GLU A 80 9.89 11.57 3.75
CA GLU A 80 9.30 12.89 3.66
C GLU A 80 7.80 12.81 3.85
N GLU A 81 7.25 13.78 4.60
CA GLU A 81 5.81 13.97 4.78
C GLU A 81 5.40 15.22 4.03
N HIS A 82 4.46 15.08 3.11
CA HIS A 82 3.94 16.22 2.38
C HIS A 82 2.79 16.86 3.16
N PRO A 83 2.85 18.17 3.45
CA PRO A 83 1.78 18.85 4.14
C PRO A 83 0.50 18.79 3.32
N ARG A 84 -0.64 18.67 4.00
CA ARG A 84 -1.96 18.70 3.38
C ARG A 84 -2.14 19.99 2.59
N VAL A 85 -2.42 19.87 1.30
CA VAL A 85 -2.95 20.97 0.50
C VAL A 85 -4.46 20.72 0.37
N GLY A 86 -5.26 21.41 1.17
CA GLY A 86 -6.70 21.19 1.26
C GLY A 86 -7.08 20.06 2.24
N ALA A 87 -8.29 19.52 2.16
CA ALA A 87 -8.83 18.45 3.03
C ALA A 87 -8.29 17.05 2.67
N GLY A 88 -7.14 16.93 2.03
CA GLY A 88 -6.56 15.68 1.55
C GLY A 88 -5.50 15.08 2.48
N ILE A 89 -5.27 13.80 2.30
CA ILE A 89 -4.44 12.88 3.06
C ILE A 89 -2.96 13.26 3.01
N ALA A 90 -2.24 13.03 4.09
CA ALA A 90 -0.80 13.20 4.16
C ALA A 90 -0.09 12.12 3.34
N ASP A 91 0.35 12.48 2.14
CA ASP A 91 1.18 11.62 1.32
C ASP A 91 2.59 11.51 1.89
N LEU A 92 3.18 10.35 1.73
CA LEU A 92 4.55 10.06 2.09
C LEU A 92 5.41 9.95 0.83
N SER A 93 6.68 10.24 0.96
CA SER A 93 7.67 10.01 -0.11
C SER A 93 8.94 9.43 0.48
N PHE A 94 9.52 8.47 -0.23
CA PHE A 94 10.81 7.90 0.08
C PHE A 94 11.69 7.91 -1.18
N ARG A 95 12.74 8.73 -1.19
CA ARG A 95 13.63 8.92 -2.36
C ARG A 95 12.88 9.18 -3.66
N GLY A 96 11.82 9.98 -3.57
CA GLY A 96 10.95 10.33 -4.69
C GLY A 96 9.91 9.25 -5.06
N ILE A 97 9.92 8.08 -4.42
CA ILE A 97 8.83 7.10 -4.54
C ILE A 97 7.65 7.59 -3.72
N ARG A 98 6.57 7.90 -4.40
CA ARG A 98 5.32 8.33 -3.78
C ARG A 98 4.62 7.15 -3.12
N ILE A 99 4.13 7.36 -1.90
CA ILE A 99 3.34 6.41 -1.12
C ILE A 99 2.03 7.11 -0.77
N GLU A 100 1.00 6.80 -1.52
CA GLU A 100 -0.35 7.31 -1.29
C GLU A 100 -1.08 6.43 -0.29
N LEU A 101 -1.73 7.06 0.70
CA LEU A 101 -2.50 6.37 1.72
C LEU A 101 -3.99 6.64 1.52
N LYS A 102 -4.80 5.59 1.55
CA LYS A 102 -6.27 5.67 1.46
C LYS A 102 -6.90 4.89 2.60
N PHE A 103 -7.95 5.44 3.15
CA PHE A 103 -8.74 4.85 4.23
C PHE A 103 -10.19 4.70 3.77
N GLU A 104 -10.74 3.48 3.88
CA GLU A 104 -12.12 3.16 3.55
C GLU A 104 -12.79 2.53 4.77
N SER A 105 -13.89 3.11 5.24
CA SER A 105 -14.62 2.66 6.44
C SER A 105 -16.04 2.17 6.18
N GLU A 106 -16.55 2.39 4.97
CA GLU A 106 -17.95 2.10 4.66
C GLU A 106 -18.09 0.85 3.77
N LYS A 107 -17.28 0.79 2.71
CA LYS A 107 -17.36 -0.25 1.68
C LYS A 107 -16.24 -1.27 1.83
N THR A 108 -16.60 -2.55 1.91
CA THR A 108 -15.62 -3.64 1.80
C THR A 108 -14.99 -3.64 0.41
N LEU A 109 -13.65 -3.62 0.39
CA LEU A 109 -12.87 -3.56 -0.83
C LEU A 109 -12.28 -4.93 -1.19
N MET A 110 -12.27 -5.19 -2.48
CA MET A 110 -11.37 -6.17 -3.10
C MET A 110 -10.20 -5.44 -3.74
N LEU A 111 -9.12 -6.14 -4.02
CA LEU A 111 -7.92 -5.53 -4.64
C LEU A 111 -8.25 -4.79 -5.95
N ALA A 112 -9.18 -5.30 -6.76
CA ALA A 112 -9.64 -4.66 -7.98
C ALA A 112 -10.33 -3.30 -7.74
N ASP A 113 -10.98 -3.10 -6.60
CA ASP A 113 -11.64 -1.82 -6.25
C ASP A 113 -10.63 -0.70 -6.02
N CYS A 114 -9.36 -1.02 -5.69
CA CYS A 114 -8.29 -0.05 -5.53
C CYS A 114 -7.99 0.71 -6.84
N ALA A 115 -8.40 0.20 -7.99
CA ALA A 115 -8.30 0.89 -9.27
C ALA A 115 -9.00 2.26 -9.26
N ALA A 116 -10.02 2.45 -8.43
CA ALA A 116 -10.71 3.73 -8.25
C ALA A 116 -9.78 4.86 -7.75
N PHE A 117 -8.75 4.52 -6.99
CA PHE A 117 -7.76 5.46 -6.46
C PHE A 117 -6.52 5.62 -7.36
N ALA A 118 -6.35 4.70 -8.32
CA ALA A 118 -5.11 4.55 -9.06
C ALA A 118 -4.81 5.75 -9.97
N GLN A 119 -5.82 6.33 -10.63
CA GLN A 119 -5.63 7.44 -11.56
C GLN A 119 -5.06 8.69 -10.89
N GLN A 120 -5.58 9.05 -9.72
CA GLN A 120 -5.10 10.17 -8.94
C GLN A 120 -3.66 9.92 -8.45
N THR A 121 -3.41 8.74 -7.90
CA THR A 121 -2.07 8.34 -7.43
C THR A 121 -1.05 8.37 -8.56
N ALA A 122 -1.38 7.83 -9.73
CA ALA A 122 -0.50 7.82 -10.89
C ALA A 122 -0.15 9.23 -11.37
N SER A 123 -1.11 10.17 -11.34
CA SER A 123 -0.86 11.58 -11.67
C SER A 123 0.17 12.22 -10.73
N TYR A 124 0.12 11.91 -9.43
CA TYR A 124 1.11 12.38 -8.47
C TYR A 124 2.50 11.75 -8.70
N VAL A 125 2.56 10.47 -9.06
CA VAL A 125 3.81 9.80 -9.41
C VAL A 125 4.46 10.46 -10.62
N VAL A 126 3.71 10.75 -11.69
CA VAL A 126 4.22 11.47 -12.87
C VAL A 126 4.77 12.84 -12.51
N ALA A 127 4.09 13.57 -11.61
CA ALA A 127 4.54 14.90 -11.16
C ALA A 127 5.91 14.86 -10.46
N THR A 128 6.32 13.72 -9.90
CA THR A 128 7.67 13.53 -9.33
C THR A 128 8.72 13.06 -10.35
N GLY A 129 8.35 12.91 -11.60
CA GLY A 129 9.22 12.36 -12.65
C GLY A 129 9.50 10.86 -12.54
N LYS A 130 8.73 10.15 -11.72
CA LYS A 130 8.85 8.70 -11.51
C LYS A 130 7.87 7.92 -12.38
N ARG A 131 8.13 6.61 -12.50
CA ARG A 131 7.29 5.65 -13.23
C ARG A 131 6.71 4.58 -12.31
N VAL A 132 7.02 4.64 -11.04
CA VAL A 132 6.53 3.69 -10.03
C VAL A 132 6.19 4.42 -8.74
N GLY A 133 5.11 4.00 -8.09
CA GLY A 133 4.67 4.45 -6.77
C GLY A 133 4.00 3.33 -6.00
N ILE A 134 3.56 3.65 -4.78
CA ILE A 134 2.84 2.73 -3.90
C ILE A 134 1.47 3.35 -3.58
N LEU A 135 0.43 2.54 -3.69
CA LEU A 135 -0.92 2.84 -3.20
C LEU A 135 -1.22 1.88 -2.03
N CYS A 136 -1.24 2.41 -0.82
CA CYS A 136 -1.52 1.65 0.38
C CYS A 136 -2.93 1.99 0.89
N VAL A 137 -3.83 1.03 0.86
CA VAL A 137 -5.24 1.20 1.20
C VAL A 137 -5.55 0.41 2.46
N LEU A 138 -6.14 1.02 3.47
CA LEU A 138 -6.77 0.31 4.58
C LEU A 138 -8.28 0.22 4.32
N ASP A 139 -8.79 -0.99 4.18
CA ASP A 139 -10.20 -1.29 4.26
C ASP A 139 -10.56 -1.60 5.72
N ASN A 140 -11.10 -0.61 6.42
CA ASN A 140 -11.57 -0.70 7.80
C ASN A 140 -13.11 -0.81 7.90
N SER A 141 -13.78 -1.12 6.78
CA SER A 141 -15.22 -1.38 6.77
C SER A 141 -15.59 -2.61 7.60
N PRO A 142 -16.84 -2.71 8.10
CA PRO A 142 -17.29 -3.90 8.81
C PRO A 142 -17.22 -5.17 7.94
N LYS A 143 -16.52 -6.20 8.40
CA LYS A 143 -16.35 -7.45 7.66
C LYS A 143 -17.42 -8.45 8.02
N ARG A 144 -18.01 -9.11 6.99
CA ARG A 144 -19.00 -10.18 7.11
C ARG A 144 -18.50 -11.54 6.62
N ALA A 145 -17.27 -11.57 6.12
CA ALA A 145 -16.62 -12.77 5.61
C ALA A 145 -15.23 -12.93 6.22
N ALA A 146 -14.67 -14.12 6.13
CA ALA A 146 -13.30 -14.37 6.50
C ALA A 146 -12.36 -13.50 5.65
N PRO A 147 -11.24 -12.99 6.24
CA PRO A 147 -10.27 -12.21 5.50
C PRO A 147 -9.60 -13.09 4.43
N PHE A 148 -9.23 -12.46 3.31
CA PHE A 148 -8.34 -13.10 2.34
C PHE A 148 -6.87 -13.03 2.82
N PRO A 149 -5.98 -13.93 2.34
CA PRO A 149 -4.56 -13.91 2.70
C PRO A 149 -3.88 -12.58 2.34
N ALA A 150 -2.91 -12.14 3.13
CA ALA A 150 -2.25 -10.84 2.95
C ALA A 150 -1.58 -10.68 1.58
N ASP A 151 -1.01 -11.75 1.02
CA ASP A 151 -0.40 -11.75 -0.30
C ASP A 151 -1.40 -11.51 -1.44
N ALA A 152 -2.67 -11.93 -1.26
CA ALA A 152 -3.75 -11.64 -2.20
C ALA A 152 -4.16 -10.15 -2.21
N GLY A 153 -3.82 -9.40 -1.16
CA GLY A 153 -4.00 -7.95 -1.08
C GLY A 153 -2.88 -7.13 -1.74
N ILE A 154 -1.89 -7.77 -2.37
CA ILE A 154 -0.74 -7.08 -2.99
C ILE A 154 -0.73 -7.37 -4.48
N ASP A 155 -0.62 -6.33 -5.32
CA ASP A 155 -0.42 -6.50 -6.77
C ASP A 155 0.17 -5.25 -7.41
N VAL A 156 0.39 -5.30 -8.72
CA VAL A 156 0.86 -4.19 -9.54
C VAL A 156 -0.26 -3.80 -10.50
N LEU A 157 -0.65 -2.53 -10.50
CA LEU A 157 -1.52 -1.93 -11.49
C LEU A 157 -0.70 -1.06 -12.43
N MET A 158 -0.86 -1.26 -13.73
CA MET A 158 -0.36 -0.33 -14.75
C MET A 158 -1.47 0.69 -15.04
N VAL A 159 -1.13 1.97 -14.96
CA VAL A 159 -2.04 3.10 -15.18
C VAL A 159 -1.42 4.05 -16.20
N GLU A 160 -2.22 4.56 -17.10
CA GLU A 160 -1.82 5.57 -18.08
C GLU A 160 -2.51 6.89 -17.76
N PRO A 161 -1.95 7.73 -16.85
CA PRO A 161 -2.55 9.00 -16.49
C PRO A 161 -2.53 10.03 -17.62
N THR A 162 -1.63 9.84 -18.60
CA THR A 162 -1.54 10.61 -19.84
C THR A 162 -1.14 9.69 -21.00
N GLU A 163 -1.44 10.08 -22.25
CA GLU A 163 -1.10 9.30 -23.47
C GLU A 163 0.39 8.96 -23.64
N LYS A 164 1.28 9.57 -22.81
CA LYS A 164 2.74 9.44 -22.95
C LYS A 164 3.41 8.77 -21.76
N ALA A 165 2.67 8.38 -20.73
CA ALA A 165 3.28 7.94 -19.49
C ALA A 165 2.55 6.77 -18.84
N SER A 166 3.05 5.55 -19.00
CA SER A 166 2.67 4.42 -18.17
C SER A 166 3.31 4.53 -16.78
N VAL A 167 2.54 4.31 -15.74
CA VAL A 167 2.95 4.28 -14.34
C VAL A 167 2.57 2.95 -13.73
N TYR A 168 3.46 2.39 -12.96
CA TYR A 168 3.23 1.18 -12.18
C TYR A 168 2.94 1.54 -10.73
N LEU A 169 1.79 1.14 -10.23
CA LEU A 169 1.41 1.29 -8.83
C LEU A 169 1.46 -0.06 -8.15
N VAL A 170 2.34 -0.21 -7.17
CA VAL A 170 2.28 -1.34 -6.26
C VAL A 170 1.15 -1.08 -5.28
N VAL A 171 0.08 -1.85 -5.39
CA VAL A 171 -1.09 -1.74 -4.52
C VAL A 171 -0.92 -2.67 -3.34
N ILE A 172 -1.24 -2.18 -2.15
CA ILE A 172 -1.29 -2.94 -0.91
C ILE A 172 -2.64 -2.66 -0.27
N LEU A 173 -3.53 -3.64 -0.29
CA LEU A 173 -4.81 -3.60 0.39
C LEU A 173 -4.69 -4.29 1.76
N ILE A 174 -4.73 -3.50 2.82
CA ILE A 174 -4.72 -3.95 4.20
C ILE A 174 -6.16 -4.12 4.67
N GLN A 175 -6.46 -5.26 5.29
CA GLN A 175 -7.77 -5.52 5.86
C GLN A 175 -7.75 -5.19 7.36
N GLY A 176 -8.64 -4.30 7.77
CA GLY A 176 -8.93 -3.98 9.17
C GLY A 176 -10.34 -4.40 9.55
N ASN A 177 -10.75 -4.08 10.79
CA ASN A 177 -12.07 -4.34 11.36
C ASN A 177 -12.56 -5.77 11.09
N LEU A 178 -11.65 -6.73 11.33
CA LEU A 178 -11.89 -8.14 11.04
C LEU A 178 -13.05 -8.68 11.90
N ALA A 179 -13.92 -9.47 11.28
CA ALA A 179 -14.96 -10.21 12.00
C ALA A 179 -14.33 -11.20 12.99
N ARG A 180 -14.95 -11.35 14.17
CA ARG A 180 -14.52 -12.38 15.09
C ARG A 180 -14.88 -13.75 14.52
N PRO A 181 -14.06 -14.80 14.76
CA PRO A 181 -14.40 -16.15 14.28
C PRO A 181 -15.79 -16.62 14.69
N SER A 182 -16.27 -16.23 15.89
CA SER A 182 -17.61 -16.52 16.38
C SER A 182 -18.73 -15.86 15.56
N ASP A 183 -18.45 -14.77 14.87
CA ASP A 183 -19.44 -14.00 14.12
C ASP A 183 -19.57 -14.52 12.66
N LEU A 184 -18.57 -15.29 12.22
CA LEU A 184 -18.54 -15.91 10.89
C LEU A 184 -19.29 -17.25 10.82
N LEU A 185 -19.67 -17.82 11.99
CA LEU A 185 -20.36 -19.12 12.10
C LEU A 185 -21.90 -18.97 12.20
N ARG A 186 -22.41 -17.77 12.04
CA ARG A 186 -23.84 -17.44 12.04
C ARG A 186 -24.30 -17.03 10.65
#